data_17115739c841083ae9a9dbfaa8704914
#
_entry.id   17115739c841083ae9a9dbfaa8704914
#
_cell.length_a   1.000
_cell.length_b   1.000
_cell.length_c   1.000
_cell.angle_alpha   90.00
_cell.angle_beta   90.00
_cell.angle_gamma   90.00
#
_symmetry.space_group_name_H-M   'P 1'
#
loop_
_entity.id
_entity.type
_entity.pdbx_description
1 polymer ?
#
loop_
_entity_poly.entity_id
_entity_poly.type
_entity_poly.pdbx_seq_one_letter_code
_entity_poly.pdbx_strand_id
1 'polypeptide(L)'
;VILIKTIVDKLKSLYFSEIEATIYVYLLQNPGQTMYQITTGCHLTKLQTVDAVENMVKKGILLLENGVKDLYYSEKPTDLLNQLKTQYIKQTDMLVNDLTHLSQNYHQEPYLNYHGYDDIIGQARTMIYEAKEDIYINTDLDISLFDDAFTFLEQKGVDIFIFSFRAQTSKRMNVSIFSHEYDAMEPTRLMMVVDMKKVMIANRHPLTHKWSATTTKNELMINIITEHIHHDMYLYKIKKTEQKHLFELYPDLFVGTQFEKRRK
;
A
#
# COMPACT_ATOMS: atom_id res chain seq x y z
N VAL A 1 24.72 29.10 4.58
CA VAL A 1 23.39 29.52 5.07
C VAL A 1 22.29 28.62 4.53
N ILE A 2 22.20 28.38 3.22
CA ILE A 2 21.15 27.54 2.60
C ILE A 2 21.18 26.09 3.13
N LEU A 3 22.35 25.49 3.26
CA LEU A 3 22.51 24.10 3.75
C LEU A 3 22.01 23.94 5.19
N ILE A 4 22.33 24.89 6.07
CA ILE A 4 21.92 24.86 7.49
C ILE A 4 20.39 24.94 7.60
N LYS A 5 19.76 25.84 6.84
CA LYS A 5 18.30 25.96 6.83
C LYS A 5 17.63 24.65 6.37
N THR A 6 18.16 24.02 5.31
CA THR A 6 17.65 22.72 4.84
C THR A 6 17.80 21.61 5.88
N ILE A 7 18.89 21.61 6.67
CA ILE A 7 19.09 20.63 7.77
C ILE A 7 18.09 20.88 8.89
N VAL A 8 17.88 22.13 9.28
CA VAL A 8 16.87 22.49 10.31
C VAL A 8 15.49 22.05 9.86
N ASP A 9 15.09 22.27 8.60
CA ASP A 9 13.80 21.85 8.08
C ASP A 9 13.64 20.32 8.09
N LYS A 10 14.70 19.58 7.79
CA LYS A 10 14.68 18.11 7.91
C LYS A 10 14.57 17.63 9.34
N LEU A 11 15.24 18.28 10.30
CA LEU A 11 15.08 17.95 11.73
C LEU A 11 13.66 18.24 12.23
N LYS A 12 13.03 19.32 11.74
CA LYS A 12 11.61 19.62 12.06
C LYS A 12 10.67 18.49 11.59
N SER A 13 10.96 17.83 10.48
CA SER A 13 10.17 16.66 10.06
C SER A 13 10.36 15.43 10.96
N LEU A 14 11.37 15.43 11.84
CA LEU A 14 11.61 14.44 12.89
C LEU A 14 11.15 14.91 14.28
N TYR A 15 10.15 15.80 14.33
CA TYR A 15 9.54 16.34 15.56
C TYR A 15 10.43 17.24 16.42
N PHE A 16 11.49 17.79 15.87
CA PHE A 16 12.20 18.89 16.53
C PHE A 16 11.42 20.19 16.37
N SER A 17 11.35 21.00 17.42
CA SER A 17 10.97 22.40 17.24
C SER A 17 12.06 23.14 16.47
N GLU A 18 11.74 24.27 15.89
CA GLU A 18 12.72 25.10 15.18
C GLU A 18 13.88 25.54 16.09
N ILE A 19 13.58 25.84 17.34
CA ILE A 19 14.57 26.21 18.36
C ILE A 19 15.48 25.01 18.69
N GLU A 20 14.93 23.83 18.94
CA GLU A 20 15.71 22.62 19.22
C GLU A 20 16.63 22.26 18.04
N ALA A 21 16.10 22.29 16.81
CA ALA A 21 16.89 22.02 15.61
C ALA A 21 18.04 23.03 15.41
N THR A 22 17.77 24.32 15.69
CA THR A 22 18.78 25.39 15.60
C THR A 22 19.87 25.19 16.63
N ILE A 23 19.53 24.93 17.90
CA ILE A 23 20.50 24.67 18.97
C ILE A 23 21.34 23.43 18.68
N TYR A 24 20.70 22.34 18.20
CA TYR A 24 21.42 21.11 17.87
C TYR A 24 22.46 21.34 16.76
N VAL A 25 22.08 22.00 15.66
CA VAL A 25 22.99 22.31 14.55
C VAL A 25 24.12 23.27 15.00
N TYR A 26 23.80 24.25 15.84
CA TYR A 26 24.79 25.15 16.41
C TYR A 26 25.82 24.40 17.25
N LEU A 27 25.40 23.51 18.14
CA LEU A 27 26.29 22.73 19.00
C LEU A 27 27.10 21.66 18.26
N LEU A 28 26.60 21.15 17.13
CA LEU A 28 27.38 20.29 16.24
C LEU A 28 28.61 21.04 15.65
N GLN A 29 28.45 22.33 15.35
CA GLN A 29 29.52 23.16 14.83
C GLN A 29 30.42 23.77 15.91
N ASN A 30 29.86 23.94 17.12
CA ASN A 30 30.51 24.60 18.26
C ASN A 30 30.30 23.76 19.51
N PRO A 31 31.04 22.66 19.71
CA PRO A 31 30.92 21.83 20.90
C PRO A 31 31.37 22.53 22.18
N GLY A 32 30.78 22.16 23.33
CA GLY A 32 31.20 22.63 24.63
C GLY A 32 30.82 24.09 24.92
N GLN A 33 29.61 24.50 24.62
CA GLN A 33 29.11 25.84 24.83
C GLN A 33 28.34 25.97 26.13
N THR A 34 28.50 27.12 26.80
CA THR A 34 27.67 27.50 27.95
C THR A 34 26.28 27.95 27.49
N MET A 35 25.29 27.95 28.42
CA MET A 35 23.93 28.44 28.14
C MET A 35 23.93 29.86 27.55
N TYR A 36 24.80 30.74 28.02
CA TYR A 36 24.92 32.10 27.50
C TYR A 36 25.43 32.13 26.05
N GLN A 37 26.41 31.29 25.73
CA GLN A 37 26.96 31.22 24.36
C GLN A 37 25.95 30.65 23.38
N ILE A 38 25.14 29.62 23.78
CA ILE A 38 24.05 29.09 23.00
C ILE A 38 23.01 30.17 22.71
N THR A 39 22.59 30.91 23.77
CA THR A 39 21.62 32.00 23.64
C THR A 39 22.07 33.05 22.63
N THR A 40 23.33 33.48 22.73
CA THR A 40 23.89 34.51 21.84
C THR A 40 24.10 33.96 20.42
N GLY A 41 24.68 32.77 20.31
CA GLY A 41 25.02 32.16 19.01
C GLY A 41 23.82 31.73 18.17
N CYS A 42 22.71 31.36 18.84
CA CYS A 42 21.43 31.02 18.17
C CYS A 42 20.48 32.22 18.04
N HIS A 43 20.83 33.41 18.52
CA HIS A 43 19.99 34.61 18.54
C HIS A 43 18.63 34.39 19.23
N LEU A 44 18.62 33.62 20.32
CA LEU A 44 17.43 33.29 21.08
C LEU A 44 17.32 34.16 22.33
N THR A 45 16.15 34.18 22.95
CA THR A 45 15.98 34.74 24.32
C THR A 45 16.47 33.73 25.37
N LYS A 46 16.85 34.22 26.54
CA LYS A 46 17.30 33.36 27.64
C LYS A 46 16.25 32.30 28.02
N LEU A 47 14.98 32.69 28.07
CA LEU A 47 13.87 31.77 28.40
C LEU A 47 13.75 30.65 27.36
N GLN A 48 13.72 31.00 26.09
CA GLN A 48 13.66 30.03 25.01
C GLN A 48 14.82 29.04 25.02
N THR A 49 16.03 29.53 25.33
CA THR A 49 17.22 28.69 25.38
C THR A 49 17.17 27.72 26.56
N VAL A 50 16.81 28.21 27.75
CA VAL A 50 16.72 27.37 28.97
C VAL A 50 15.72 26.25 28.76
N ASP A 51 14.48 26.60 28.38
CA ASP A 51 13.42 25.62 28.17
C ASP A 51 13.77 24.56 27.13
N ALA A 52 14.36 24.98 26.00
CA ALA A 52 14.76 24.07 24.93
C ALA A 52 15.92 23.17 25.38
N VAL A 53 16.98 23.74 25.92
CA VAL A 53 18.19 22.99 26.32
C VAL A 53 17.87 21.98 27.44
N GLU A 54 17.09 22.36 28.47
CA GLU A 54 16.67 21.42 29.50
C GLU A 54 15.85 20.25 28.94
N ASN A 55 14.92 20.54 28.01
CA ASN A 55 14.14 19.52 27.37
C ASN A 55 15.00 18.60 26.50
N MET A 56 15.95 19.15 25.73
CA MET A 56 16.88 18.40 24.90
C MET A 56 17.82 17.51 25.73
N VAL A 57 18.29 17.99 26.90
CA VAL A 57 19.09 17.15 27.80
C VAL A 57 18.25 16.00 28.38
N LYS A 58 17.01 16.26 28.79
CA LYS A 58 16.08 15.21 29.25
C LYS A 58 15.79 14.16 28.19
N LYS A 59 15.74 14.56 26.93
CA LYS A 59 15.54 13.67 25.76
C LYS A 59 16.82 12.95 25.30
N GLY A 60 17.99 13.28 25.88
CA GLY A 60 19.27 12.72 25.45
C GLY A 60 19.77 13.26 24.09
N ILE A 61 19.22 14.38 23.62
CA ILE A 61 19.65 15.07 22.38
C ILE A 61 20.92 15.88 22.63
N LEU A 62 21.05 16.41 23.86
CA LEU A 62 22.23 17.11 24.34
C LEU A 62 22.84 16.41 25.55
N LEU A 63 24.15 16.50 25.64
CA LEU A 63 24.94 16.05 26.79
C LEU A 63 25.35 17.26 27.64
N LEU A 64 25.24 17.12 28.95
CA LEU A 64 25.63 18.13 29.93
C LEU A 64 26.89 17.67 30.67
N GLU A 65 27.94 18.47 30.58
CA GLU A 65 29.14 18.35 31.43
C GLU A 65 29.07 19.37 32.53
N ASN A 66 28.91 18.88 33.78
CA ASN A 66 28.87 19.71 34.97
C ASN A 66 30.28 20.14 35.41
N GLY A 67 30.49 21.43 35.60
CA GLY A 67 31.76 21.97 36.02
C GLY A 67 31.64 23.33 36.72
N VAL A 68 32.72 24.12 36.76
CA VAL A 68 32.68 25.51 37.21
C VAL A 68 31.70 26.34 36.37
N LYS A 69 31.56 25.96 35.12
CA LYS A 69 30.50 26.38 34.19
C LYS A 69 29.99 25.14 33.51
N ASP A 70 28.69 24.97 33.44
CA ASP A 70 28.04 23.89 32.70
C ASP A 70 28.30 24.07 31.21
N LEU A 71 28.76 22.99 30.55
CA LEU A 71 29.00 22.92 29.10
C LEU A 71 28.05 21.93 28.45
N TYR A 72 27.54 22.33 27.31
CA TYR A 72 26.57 21.54 26.56
C TYR A 72 27.19 21.08 25.24
N TYR A 73 26.95 19.80 24.89
CA TYR A 73 27.39 19.17 23.66
C TYR A 73 26.19 18.55 22.96
N SER A 74 26.21 18.51 21.64
CA SER A 74 25.22 17.72 20.91
C SER A 74 25.57 16.23 20.97
N GLU A 75 24.58 15.36 21.08
CA GLU A 75 24.78 13.94 20.83
C GLU A 75 25.21 13.73 19.36
N LYS A 76 25.99 12.67 19.10
CA LYS A 76 26.44 12.37 17.74
C LYS A 76 25.26 12.12 16.82
N PRO A 77 25.27 12.63 15.57
CA PRO A 77 24.13 12.49 14.65
C PRO A 77 23.72 11.04 14.40
N THR A 78 24.69 10.12 14.29
CA THR A 78 24.42 8.69 14.08
C THR A 78 23.69 8.06 15.26
N ASP A 79 24.12 8.39 16.49
CA ASP A 79 23.58 7.81 17.71
C ASP A 79 22.19 8.38 17.99
N LEU A 80 22.02 9.69 17.85
CA LEU A 80 20.74 10.37 17.99
C LEU A 80 19.71 9.84 17.00
N LEU A 81 20.07 9.76 15.70
CA LEU A 81 19.11 9.30 14.67
C LEU A 81 18.75 7.83 14.84
N ASN A 82 19.69 6.98 15.26
CA ASN A 82 19.40 5.58 15.59
C ASN A 82 18.49 5.45 16.82
N GLN A 83 18.69 6.27 17.84
CA GLN A 83 17.81 6.31 19.01
C GLN A 83 16.40 6.74 18.64
N LEU A 84 16.24 7.81 17.86
CA LEU A 84 14.94 8.28 17.39
C LEU A 84 14.24 7.22 16.54
N LYS A 85 14.95 6.56 15.63
CA LYS A 85 14.41 5.46 14.81
C LYS A 85 13.88 4.32 15.70
N THR A 86 14.65 3.90 16.69
CA THR A 86 14.28 2.82 17.62
C THR A 86 13.05 3.20 18.46
N GLN A 87 13.02 4.42 18.96
CA GLN A 87 11.86 4.93 19.72
C GLN A 87 10.61 4.99 18.84
N TYR A 88 10.73 5.47 17.60
CA TYR A 88 9.58 5.57 16.69
C TYR A 88 9.01 4.19 16.34
N ILE A 89 9.88 3.22 16.04
CA ILE A 89 9.45 1.83 15.79
C ILE A 89 8.70 1.28 17.00
N LYS A 90 9.27 1.41 18.20
CA LYS A 90 8.63 0.91 19.41
C LYS A 90 7.27 1.57 19.67
N GLN A 91 7.16 2.89 19.51
CA GLN A 91 5.91 3.62 19.71
C GLN A 91 4.85 3.23 18.70
N THR A 92 5.23 3.07 17.42
CA THR A 92 4.31 2.63 16.36
C THR A 92 3.84 1.20 16.59
N ASP A 93 4.71 0.27 16.99
CA ASP A 93 4.33 -1.12 17.30
C ASP A 93 3.35 -1.19 18.48
N MET A 94 3.59 -0.41 19.54
CA MET A 94 2.66 -0.32 20.67
C MET A 94 1.31 0.24 20.24
N LEU A 95 1.30 1.31 19.45
CA LEU A 95 0.07 1.94 18.96
C LEU A 95 -0.71 1.01 18.03
N VAL A 96 -0.04 0.23 17.17
CA VAL A 96 -0.68 -0.79 16.33
C VAL A 96 -1.43 -1.80 17.20
N ASN A 97 -0.80 -2.30 18.27
CA ASN A 97 -1.46 -3.23 19.19
C ASN A 97 -2.69 -2.59 19.87
N ASP A 98 -2.55 -1.38 20.40
CA ASP A 98 -3.64 -0.66 21.08
C ASP A 98 -4.82 -0.40 20.12
N LEU A 99 -4.55 0.07 18.90
CA LEU A 99 -5.57 0.33 17.89
C LEU A 99 -6.22 -0.96 17.39
N THR A 100 -5.47 -2.05 17.27
CA THR A 100 -6.00 -3.36 16.89
C THR A 100 -6.97 -3.87 17.95
N HIS A 101 -6.65 -3.73 19.24
CA HIS A 101 -7.56 -4.09 20.33
C HIS A 101 -8.85 -3.25 20.32
N LEU A 102 -8.75 -1.96 20.01
CA LEU A 102 -9.94 -1.11 19.85
C LEU A 102 -10.79 -1.50 18.64
N SER A 103 -10.18 -1.96 17.56
CA SER A 103 -10.88 -2.33 16.33
C SER A 103 -11.55 -3.70 16.38
N GLN A 104 -11.16 -4.59 17.30
CA GLN A 104 -11.74 -5.93 17.46
C GLN A 104 -13.24 -5.95 17.80
N ASN A 105 -13.83 -4.81 18.16
CA ASN A 105 -15.28 -4.69 18.35
C ASN A 105 -16.06 -4.44 17.03
N TYR A 106 -15.39 -4.31 15.90
CA TYR A 106 -16.03 -4.17 14.59
C TYR A 106 -16.18 -5.55 13.93
N HIS A 107 -17.23 -6.27 14.26
CA HIS A 107 -17.60 -7.56 13.65
C HIS A 107 -18.22 -7.45 12.24
N GLN A 108 -18.23 -6.29 11.64
CA GLN A 108 -18.65 -6.12 10.25
C GLN A 108 -17.41 -5.99 9.36
N GLU A 109 -17.18 -6.99 8.52
CA GLU A 109 -16.17 -6.90 7.47
C GLU A 109 -16.59 -5.80 6.50
N PRO A 110 -15.82 -4.70 6.42
CA PRO A 110 -16.25 -3.55 5.65
C PRO A 110 -16.23 -3.86 4.15
N TYR A 111 -17.22 -3.32 3.44
CA TYR A 111 -17.19 -3.16 2.00
C TYR A 111 -16.52 -1.82 1.70
N LEU A 112 -15.28 -1.86 1.22
CA LEU A 112 -14.52 -0.65 0.89
C LEU A 112 -14.72 -0.31 -0.58
N ASN A 113 -15.19 0.89 -0.85
CA ASN A 113 -15.46 1.36 -2.21
C ASN A 113 -14.34 2.27 -2.71
N TYR A 114 -13.97 2.09 -3.98
CA TYR A 114 -12.95 2.85 -4.68
C TYR A 114 -13.54 3.45 -5.95
N HIS A 115 -13.06 4.63 -6.33
CA HIS A 115 -13.52 5.34 -7.52
C HIS A 115 -12.31 5.83 -8.32
N GLY A 116 -12.39 5.73 -9.64
CA GLY A 116 -11.31 6.11 -10.53
C GLY A 116 -10.40 4.94 -10.91
N TYR A 117 -9.92 4.99 -12.15
CA TYR A 117 -9.13 3.89 -12.72
C TYR A 117 -7.81 3.68 -11.96
N ASP A 118 -7.07 4.76 -11.73
CA ASP A 118 -5.73 4.69 -11.13
C ASP A 118 -5.76 4.19 -9.68
N ASP A 119 -6.74 4.64 -8.89
CA ASP A 119 -6.93 4.20 -7.50
C ASP A 119 -7.28 2.71 -7.44
N ILE A 120 -8.13 2.23 -8.37
CA ILE A 120 -8.53 0.83 -8.46
C ILE A 120 -7.35 -0.05 -8.85
N ILE A 121 -6.56 0.35 -9.86
CA ILE A 121 -5.36 -0.39 -10.25
C ILE A 121 -4.30 -0.38 -9.14
N GLY A 122 -4.13 0.75 -8.45
CA GLY A 122 -3.25 0.85 -7.29
C GLY A 122 -3.65 -0.10 -6.17
N GLN A 123 -4.95 -0.17 -5.85
CA GLN A 123 -5.47 -1.08 -4.84
C GLN A 123 -5.37 -2.56 -5.29
N ALA A 124 -5.62 -2.85 -6.56
CA ALA A 124 -5.42 -4.19 -7.11
C ALA A 124 -3.96 -4.65 -6.98
N ARG A 125 -3.00 -3.79 -7.32
CA ARG A 125 -1.56 -4.07 -7.11
C ARG A 125 -1.23 -4.34 -5.65
N THR A 126 -1.75 -3.53 -4.74
CA THR A 126 -1.55 -3.74 -3.29
C THR A 126 -2.03 -5.12 -2.88
N MET A 127 -3.24 -5.53 -3.32
CA MET A 127 -3.78 -6.85 -3.02
C MET A 127 -2.92 -7.98 -3.61
N ILE A 128 -2.40 -7.81 -4.82
CA ILE A 128 -1.48 -8.78 -5.45
C ILE A 128 -0.20 -8.92 -4.62
N TYR A 129 0.43 -7.83 -4.21
CA TYR A 129 1.64 -7.88 -3.37
C TYR A 129 1.44 -8.53 -2.00
N GLU A 130 0.22 -8.46 -1.45
CA GLU A 130 -0.16 -9.06 -0.15
C GLU A 130 -0.34 -10.59 -0.24
N ALA A 131 -0.50 -11.16 -1.43
CA ALA A 131 -0.77 -12.58 -1.64
C ALA A 131 0.33 -13.50 -1.11
N LYS A 132 -0.10 -14.64 -0.56
CA LYS A 132 0.77 -15.66 0.05
C LYS A 132 0.53 -17.08 -0.47
N GLU A 133 -0.66 -17.37 -0.97
CA GLU A 133 -1.08 -18.70 -1.37
C GLU A 133 -1.40 -18.72 -2.87
N ASP A 134 -2.48 -18.06 -3.29
CA ASP A 134 -2.91 -18.02 -4.68
C ASP A 134 -3.73 -16.77 -5.03
N ILE A 135 -3.85 -16.51 -6.33
CA ILE A 135 -4.69 -15.43 -6.85
C ILE A 135 -5.52 -15.96 -8.02
N TYR A 136 -6.82 -15.64 -8.00
CA TYR A 136 -7.74 -15.85 -9.11
C TYR A 136 -8.17 -14.51 -9.68
N ILE A 137 -8.03 -14.33 -10.98
CA ILE A 137 -8.39 -13.08 -11.68
C ILE A 137 -9.32 -13.39 -12.84
N ASN A 138 -10.36 -12.58 -13.00
CA ASN A 138 -11.24 -12.55 -14.17
C ASN A 138 -11.28 -11.12 -14.69
N THR A 139 -10.77 -10.88 -15.91
CA THR A 139 -10.57 -9.52 -16.41
C THR A 139 -10.55 -9.44 -17.94
N ASP A 140 -10.80 -8.23 -18.45
CA ASP A 140 -10.50 -7.81 -19.81
C ASP A 140 -9.41 -6.72 -19.88
N LEU A 141 -8.79 -6.41 -18.73
CA LEU A 141 -7.62 -5.53 -18.64
C LEU A 141 -6.39 -6.19 -19.25
N ASP A 142 -5.44 -5.38 -19.68
CA ASP A 142 -4.10 -5.85 -20.03
C ASP A 142 -3.35 -6.24 -18.74
N ILE A 143 -2.99 -7.52 -18.62
CA ILE A 143 -2.32 -8.04 -17.43
C ILE A 143 -0.88 -7.52 -17.26
N SER A 144 -0.28 -6.94 -18.29
CA SER A 144 1.04 -6.28 -18.20
C SER A 144 1.05 -5.14 -17.19
N LEU A 145 -0.12 -4.57 -16.87
CA LEU A 145 -0.29 -3.61 -15.77
C LEU A 145 0.21 -4.12 -14.42
N PHE A 146 0.28 -5.43 -14.23
CA PHE A 146 0.65 -6.09 -12.98
C PHE A 146 1.98 -6.86 -13.08
N ASP A 147 2.76 -6.69 -14.13
CA ASP A 147 3.96 -7.47 -14.41
C ASP A 147 5.00 -7.41 -13.29
N ASP A 148 5.21 -6.27 -12.69
CA ASP A 148 6.10 -6.08 -11.54
C ASP A 148 5.63 -6.88 -10.32
N ALA A 149 4.33 -6.83 -10.02
CA ALA A 149 3.74 -7.56 -8.92
C ALA A 149 3.76 -9.08 -9.18
N PHE A 150 3.50 -9.52 -10.41
CA PHE A 150 3.60 -10.93 -10.78
C PHE A 150 5.04 -11.46 -10.71
N THR A 151 6.04 -10.64 -11.07
CA THR A 151 7.46 -10.99 -10.88
C THR A 151 7.80 -11.22 -9.41
N PHE A 152 7.30 -10.37 -8.54
CA PHE A 152 7.49 -10.51 -7.11
C PHE A 152 6.83 -11.78 -6.55
N LEU A 153 5.63 -12.14 -7.03
CA LEU A 153 4.94 -13.35 -6.61
C LEU A 153 5.59 -14.64 -7.16
N GLU A 154 6.15 -14.58 -8.37
CA GLU A 154 6.92 -15.71 -8.92
C GLU A 154 8.10 -16.08 -8.01
N GLN A 155 8.80 -15.08 -7.47
CA GLN A 155 9.90 -15.31 -6.51
C GLN A 155 9.41 -15.90 -5.18
N LYS A 156 8.14 -15.72 -4.84
CA LYS A 156 7.51 -16.26 -3.63
C LYS A 156 6.84 -17.60 -3.83
N GLY A 157 6.74 -18.09 -5.07
CA GLY A 157 6.05 -19.34 -5.40
C GLY A 157 4.53 -19.27 -5.25
N VAL A 158 3.93 -18.08 -5.41
CA VAL A 158 2.48 -17.86 -5.38
C VAL A 158 1.91 -18.09 -6.76
N ASP A 159 0.88 -18.94 -6.88
CA ASP A 159 0.23 -19.26 -8.14
C ASP A 159 -0.83 -18.23 -8.54
N ILE A 160 -0.90 -17.93 -9.83
CA ILE A 160 -1.82 -16.94 -10.39
C ILE A 160 -2.64 -17.58 -11.51
N PHE A 161 -3.96 -17.59 -11.37
CA PHE A 161 -4.91 -18.13 -12.32
C PHE A 161 -5.72 -16.99 -12.92
N ILE A 162 -5.63 -16.80 -14.23
CA ILE A 162 -6.27 -15.69 -14.93
C ILE A 162 -7.24 -16.21 -15.97
N PHE A 163 -8.52 -15.84 -15.85
CA PHE A 163 -9.46 -15.89 -16.94
C PHE A 163 -9.54 -14.53 -17.62
N SER A 164 -9.21 -14.49 -18.91
CA SER A 164 -9.19 -13.23 -19.65
C SER A 164 -10.15 -13.24 -20.82
N PHE A 165 -10.95 -12.19 -20.94
CA PHE A 165 -11.78 -11.94 -22.13
C PHE A 165 -10.98 -11.35 -23.30
N ARG A 166 -9.70 -11.10 -23.12
CA ARG A 166 -8.77 -10.58 -24.09
C ARG A 166 -7.69 -11.62 -24.37
N ALA A 167 -7.22 -11.72 -25.62
CA ALA A 167 -6.08 -12.56 -25.97
C ALA A 167 -4.83 -12.08 -25.24
N GLN A 168 -4.30 -12.92 -24.34
CA GLN A 168 -3.14 -12.61 -23.51
C GLN A 168 -2.30 -13.84 -23.27
N THR A 169 -1.00 -13.65 -23.07
CA THR A 169 -0.06 -14.72 -22.76
C THR A 169 0.89 -14.28 -21.64
N SER A 170 1.39 -15.23 -20.88
CA SER A 170 2.49 -15.01 -19.94
C SER A 170 3.57 -16.05 -20.17
N LYS A 171 4.82 -15.64 -19.97
CA LYS A 171 5.98 -16.56 -19.97
C LYS A 171 6.36 -17.02 -18.56
N ARG A 172 5.65 -16.54 -17.52
CA ARG A 172 5.93 -16.86 -16.12
C ARG A 172 5.40 -18.24 -15.77
N MET A 173 6.18 -19.00 -14.99
CA MET A 173 5.84 -20.38 -14.62
C MET A 173 4.65 -20.45 -13.64
N ASN A 174 4.48 -19.43 -12.80
CA ASN A 174 3.42 -19.35 -11.81
C ASN A 174 2.11 -18.71 -12.34
N VAL A 175 2.03 -18.37 -13.63
CA VAL A 175 0.85 -17.73 -14.23
C VAL A 175 0.18 -18.65 -15.24
N SER A 176 -1.03 -19.08 -14.92
CA SER A 176 -1.91 -19.87 -15.81
C SER A 176 -2.99 -18.98 -16.40
N ILE A 177 -3.01 -18.85 -17.73
CA ILE A 177 -3.97 -17.99 -18.44
C ILE A 177 -4.96 -18.83 -19.24
N PHE A 178 -6.24 -18.53 -19.06
CA PHE A 178 -7.38 -19.02 -19.84
C PHE A 178 -7.96 -17.82 -20.59
N SER A 179 -7.55 -17.60 -21.84
CA SER A 179 -7.93 -16.41 -22.58
C SER A 179 -8.73 -16.75 -23.84
N HIS A 180 -9.72 -15.91 -24.16
CA HIS A 180 -10.37 -15.91 -25.45
C HIS A 180 -9.40 -15.39 -26.53
N GLU A 181 -9.68 -15.78 -27.79
CA GLU A 181 -8.88 -15.37 -28.95
C GLU A 181 -9.30 -13.99 -29.49
N TYR A 182 -10.22 -13.29 -28.80
CA TYR A 182 -10.75 -12.01 -29.27
C TYR A 182 -9.97 -10.85 -28.62
N ASP A 183 -9.69 -9.81 -29.41
CA ASP A 183 -9.31 -8.52 -28.85
C ASP A 183 -10.55 -7.87 -28.25
N ALA A 184 -10.59 -7.79 -26.94
CA ALA A 184 -11.62 -7.00 -26.27
C ALA A 184 -11.45 -5.53 -26.65
N MET A 185 -12.57 -4.88 -26.97
CA MET A 185 -12.59 -3.42 -27.04
C MET A 185 -12.11 -2.79 -25.73
N GLU A 186 -12.52 -1.62 -25.37
CA GLU A 186 -12.15 -0.99 -24.10
C GLU A 186 -12.46 -1.89 -22.87
N PRO A 187 -11.52 -1.98 -21.91
CA PRO A 187 -11.68 -2.83 -20.75
C PRO A 187 -12.84 -2.37 -19.86
N THR A 188 -13.57 -3.33 -19.31
CA THR A 188 -14.79 -3.09 -18.56
C THR A 188 -14.80 -3.66 -17.15
N ARG A 189 -13.93 -4.64 -16.83
CA ARG A 189 -14.02 -5.38 -15.57
C ARG A 189 -12.68 -5.86 -15.01
N LEU A 190 -12.66 -5.97 -13.70
CA LEU A 190 -11.65 -6.71 -12.95
C LEU A 190 -12.33 -7.37 -11.75
N MET A 191 -12.29 -8.69 -11.66
CA MET A 191 -12.62 -9.44 -10.46
C MET A 191 -11.36 -10.18 -10.01
N MET A 192 -11.09 -10.15 -8.72
CA MET A 192 -9.89 -10.78 -8.17
C MET A 192 -10.18 -11.34 -6.79
N VAL A 193 -9.73 -12.56 -6.54
CA VAL A 193 -9.73 -13.21 -5.22
C VAL A 193 -8.29 -13.51 -4.85
N VAL A 194 -7.90 -13.13 -3.65
CA VAL A 194 -6.55 -13.32 -3.11
C VAL A 194 -6.61 -14.22 -1.89
N ASP A 195 -5.86 -15.33 -1.91
CA ASP A 195 -5.70 -16.29 -0.82
C ASP A 195 -7.02 -16.82 -0.26
N MET A 196 -8.10 -16.81 -1.04
CA MET A 196 -9.46 -17.10 -0.56
C MET A 196 -9.85 -16.30 0.69
N LYS A 197 -9.28 -15.11 0.87
CA LYS A 197 -9.46 -14.24 2.07
C LYS A 197 -9.91 -12.83 1.75
N LYS A 198 -9.75 -12.38 0.52
CA LYS A 198 -10.08 -11.01 0.10
C LYS A 198 -10.51 -10.99 -1.36
N VAL A 199 -11.55 -10.26 -1.67
CA VAL A 199 -12.06 -10.11 -3.03
C VAL A 199 -12.09 -8.64 -3.43
N MET A 200 -11.83 -8.38 -4.73
CA MET A 200 -12.12 -7.11 -5.40
C MET A 200 -13.05 -7.37 -6.57
N ILE A 201 -14.05 -6.53 -6.71
CA ILE A 201 -14.94 -6.47 -7.87
C ILE A 201 -14.89 -5.04 -8.40
N ALA A 202 -14.45 -4.87 -9.62
CA ALA A 202 -14.38 -3.58 -10.29
C ALA A 202 -15.04 -3.63 -11.66
N ASN A 203 -15.75 -2.57 -12.01
CA ASN A 203 -16.29 -2.41 -13.35
C ASN A 203 -16.27 -0.95 -13.81
N ARG A 204 -16.32 -0.80 -15.14
CA ARG A 204 -16.50 0.48 -15.80
C ARG A 204 -17.96 0.66 -16.19
N HIS A 205 -18.55 1.74 -15.75
CA HIS A 205 -19.96 2.04 -16.09
C HIS A 205 -20.12 2.31 -17.59
N PRO A 206 -21.03 1.63 -18.29
CA PRO A 206 -21.08 1.66 -19.75
C PRO A 206 -21.40 3.05 -20.32
N LEU A 207 -22.18 3.88 -19.63
CA LEU A 207 -22.58 5.21 -20.12
C LEU A 207 -21.64 6.33 -19.63
N THR A 208 -21.20 6.29 -18.38
CA THR A 208 -20.35 7.36 -17.81
C THR A 208 -18.87 7.10 -17.97
N HIS A 209 -18.48 5.89 -18.37
CA HIS A 209 -17.10 5.42 -18.47
C HIS A 209 -16.30 5.50 -17.17
N LYS A 210 -16.96 5.76 -16.05
CA LYS A 210 -16.33 5.85 -14.73
C LYS A 210 -16.10 4.45 -14.15
N TRP A 211 -14.93 4.25 -13.58
CA TRP A 211 -14.58 3.04 -12.87
C TRP A 211 -15.00 3.13 -11.40
N SER A 212 -15.54 2.04 -10.89
CA SER A 212 -15.82 1.82 -9.48
C SER A 212 -15.43 0.41 -9.08
N ALA A 213 -14.98 0.25 -7.84
CA ALA A 213 -14.65 -1.05 -7.29
C ALA A 213 -15.10 -1.15 -5.83
N THR A 214 -15.28 -2.39 -5.41
CA THR A 214 -15.53 -2.75 -4.02
C THR A 214 -14.58 -3.87 -3.63
N THR A 215 -13.94 -3.75 -2.45
CA THR A 215 -13.19 -4.85 -1.83
C THR A 215 -13.84 -5.25 -0.51
N THR A 216 -13.78 -6.53 -0.20
CA THR A 216 -14.28 -7.06 1.08
C THR A 216 -13.56 -8.37 1.43
N LYS A 217 -13.61 -8.72 2.73
CA LYS A 217 -13.22 -10.04 3.25
C LYS A 217 -14.44 -10.91 3.59
N ASN A 218 -15.62 -10.46 3.21
CA ASN A 218 -16.86 -11.20 3.46
C ASN A 218 -16.83 -12.58 2.78
N GLU A 219 -16.94 -13.63 3.55
CA GLU A 219 -16.82 -15.02 3.11
C GLU A 219 -17.82 -15.38 2.01
N LEU A 220 -19.07 -14.92 2.12
CA LEU A 220 -20.09 -15.15 1.10
C LEU A 220 -19.69 -14.55 -0.25
N MET A 221 -19.15 -13.31 -0.24
CA MET A 221 -18.70 -12.65 -1.47
C MET A 221 -17.46 -13.33 -2.07
N ILE A 222 -16.54 -13.77 -1.22
CA ILE A 222 -15.36 -14.53 -1.67
C ILE A 222 -15.81 -15.80 -2.38
N ASN A 223 -16.71 -16.58 -1.78
CA ASN A 223 -17.21 -17.83 -2.35
C ASN A 223 -17.93 -17.59 -3.68
N ILE A 224 -18.85 -16.63 -3.75
CA ILE A 224 -19.59 -16.29 -4.97
C ILE A 224 -18.64 -15.90 -6.11
N ILE A 225 -17.67 -15.04 -5.84
CA ILE A 225 -16.75 -14.55 -6.89
C ILE A 225 -15.76 -15.64 -7.30
N THR A 226 -15.30 -16.47 -6.38
CA THR A 226 -14.45 -17.62 -6.68
C THR A 226 -15.17 -18.61 -7.59
N GLU A 227 -16.41 -18.99 -7.25
CA GLU A 227 -17.23 -19.86 -8.08
C GLU A 227 -17.45 -19.26 -9.48
N HIS A 228 -17.73 -17.95 -9.56
CA HIS A 228 -17.89 -17.28 -10.83
C HIS A 228 -16.63 -17.38 -11.71
N ILE A 229 -15.46 -17.11 -11.14
CA ILE A 229 -14.18 -17.21 -11.88
C ILE A 229 -13.91 -18.66 -12.30
N HIS A 230 -14.14 -19.63 -11.42
CA HIS A 230 -13.95 -21.04 -11.73
C HIS A 230 -14.90 -21.52 -12.83
N HIS A 231 -16.18 -21.12 -12.80
CA HIS A 231 -17.14 -21.48 -13.83
C HIS A 231 -16.69 -20.96 -15.22
N ASP A 232 -16.20 -19.72 -15.29
CA ASP A 232 -15.68 -19.19 -16.54
C ASP A 232 -14.47 -20.00 -17.07
N MET A 233 -13.57 -20.42 -16.19
CA MET A 233 -12.43 -21.26 -16.54
C MET A 233 -12.86 -22.67 -16.99
N TYR A 234 -13.82 -23.29 -16.32
CA TYR A 234 -14.37 -24.59 -16.69
C TYR A 234 -15.09 -24.53 -18.04
N LEU A 235 -15.96 -23.55 -18.22
CA LEU A 235 -16.68 -23.36 -19.47
C LEU A 235 -15.70 -23.11 -20.64
N TYR A 236 -14.65 -22.37 -20.40
CA TYR A 236 -13.60 -22.18 -21.40
C TYR A 236 -12.91 -23.50 -21.77
N LYS A 237 -12.49 -24.30 -20.78
CA LYS A 237 -11.88 -25.62 -21.04
C LYS A 237 -12.82 -26.54 -21.83
N ILE A 238 -14.09 -26.62 -21.39
CA ILE A 238 -15.09 -27.44 -22.07
C ILE A 238 -15.30 -26.97 -23.51
N LYS A 239 -15.47 -25.66 -23.74
CA LYS A 239 -15.62 -25.08 -25.07
C LYS A 239 -14.42 -25.38 -25.99
N LYS A 240 -13.20 -25.35 -25.43
CA LYS A 240 -11.97 -25.60 -26.18
C LYS A 240 -11.84 -27.09 -26.62
N THR A 241 -12.32 -28.00 -25.75
CA THR A 241 -12.25 -29.45 -25.99
C THR A 241 -13.39 -29.95 -26.91
N GLU A 242 -14.61 -29.41 -26.73
CA GLU A 242 -15.87 -29.92 -27.32
C GLU A 242 -16.50 -28.93 -28.33
N GLN A 243 -15.70 -28.09 -29.00
CA GLN A 243 -16.13 -26.88 -29.72
C GLN A 243 -17.35 -27.03 -30.67
N LYS A 244 -17.57 -28.20 -31.29
CA LYS A 244 -18.70 -28.42 -32.21
C LYS A 244 -19.92 -29.06 -31.50
N HIS A 245 -19.73 -29.85 -30.47
CA HIS A 245 -20.78 -30.68 -29.88
C HIS A 245 -21.63 -29.94 -28.84
N LEU A 246 -21.03 -29.00 -28.08
CA LEU A 246 -21.75 -28.35 -26.99
C LEU A 246 -22.91 -27.48 -27.48
N PHE A 247 -22.74 -26.78 -28.59
CA PHE A 247 -23.78 -25.92 -29.17
C PHE A 247 -24.87 -26.69 -29.91
N GLU A 248 -24.54 -27.87 -30.42
CA GLU A 248 -25.50 -28.77 -31.07
C GLU A 248 -26.33 -29.50 -30.00
N LEU A 249 -25.71 -29.91 -28.90
CA LEU A 249 -26.36 -30.64 -27.83
C LEU A 249 -27.20 -29.74 -26.89
N TYR A 250 -26.81 -28.47 -26.74
CA TYR A 250 -27.44 -27.53 -25.81
C TYR A 250 -27.66 -26.15 -26.45
N PRO A 251 -28.55 -26.04 -27.48
CA PRO A 251 -28.82 -24.76 -28.14
C PRO A 251 -29.43 -23.70 -27.19
N ASP A 252 -30.04 -24.11 -26.10
CA ASP A 252 -30.68 -23.21 -25.12
C ASP A 252 -29.74 -22.67 -24.05
N LEU A 253 -28.47 -23.12 -24.01
CA LEU A 253 -27.45 -22.60 -23.07
C LEU A 253 -27.01 -21.15 -23.38
N PHE A 254 -27.56 -20.52 -24.40
CA PHE A 254 -27.29 -19.14 -24.79
C PHE A 254 -28.10 -18.10 -23.97
N VAL A 255 -28.04 -18.15 -22.64
CA VAL A 255 -28.66 -17.13 -21.80
C VAL A 255 -28.04 -15.75 -22.04
N GLY A 256 -26.76 -15.70 -22.48
CA GLY A 256 -26.03 -14.46 -22.76
C GLY A 256 -26.60 -13.65 -23.94
N THR A 257 -27.07 -14.30 -25.02
CA THR A 257 -27.60 -13.61 -26.22
C THR A 257 -28.94 -12.91 -25.93
N GLN A 258 -29.73 -13.37 -25.00
CA GLN A 258 -30.95 -12.67 -24.58
C GLN A 258 -30.67 -11.41 -23.77
N PHE A 259 -29.60 -11.37 -22.98
CA PHE A 259 -29.16 -10.16 -22.29
C PHE A 259 -28.63 -9.08 -23.23
N GLU A 260 -27.90 -9.45 -24.29
CA GLU A 260 -27.44 -8.53 -25.31
C GLU A 260 -28.57 -7.93 -26.14
N LYS A 261 -29.61 -8.73 -26.48
CA LYS A 261 -30.80 -8.24 -27.17
C LYS A 261 -31.65 -7.26 -26.36
N ARG A 262 -31.59 -7.28 -25.04
CA ARG A 262 -32.29 -6.31 -24.15
C ARG A 262 -31.52 -5.01 -23.93
N ARG A 263 -30.27 -4.93 -24.39
CA ARG A 263 -29.44 -3.71 -24.29
C ARG A 263 -29.39 -2.87 -25.58
N LYS A 264 -30.08 -3.29 -26.64
CA LYS A 264 -30.40 -2.50 -27.83
C LYS A 264 -31.81 -1.95 -27.71
#